data_07d2836e3d4307390916d9d041d5a6ca
#
_entry.id   07d2836e3d4307390916d9d041d5a6ca
#
_cell.length_a   1.000
_cell.length_b   1.000
_cell.length_c   1.000
_cell.angle_alpha   90.00
_cell.angle_beta   90.00
_cell.angle_gamma   90.00
#
_symmetry.space_group_name_H-M   'P 1'
#
loop_
_entity.id
_entity.type
_entity.pdbx_description
1 polymer ?
#
loop_
_entity_poly.entity_id
_entity_poly.type
_entity_poly.pdbx_seq_one_letter_code
_entity_poly.pdbx_strand_id
1 'polypeptide(L)' 'MGVKLYVKAAPGLRVPREDAPRRYITDRPESVPATAYYLRRLHNGELVSVPRGQNEGEA' A
#
# COMPACT_ATOMS: atom_id res chain seq x y z
N MET A 1 5.71 3.57 -17.49
CA MET A 1 5.98 3.75 -16.42
C MET A 1 4.92 3.58 -15.49
N GLY A 2 4.84 2.94 -14.59
CA GLY A 2 3.78 2.70 -13.72
C GLY A 2 3.74 3.66 -12.58
N VAL A 3 2.59 3.89 -12.06
CA VAL A 3 2.42 4.72 -10.91
C VAL A 3 2.45 3.79 -9.71
N LYS A 4 3.11 4.20 -8.67
CA LYS A 4 3.17 3.40 -7.47
C LYS A 4 2.45 4.07 -6.34
N LEU A 5 1.90 3.28 -5.45
CA LEU A 5 1.21 3.76 -4.28
C LEU A 5 2.04 3.39 -3.06
N TYR A 6 2.06 4.25 -2.06
CA TYR A 6 2.79 3.96 -0.85
C TYR A 6 1.72 3.76 0.22
N VAL A 7 1.54 2.55 0.66
CA VAL A 7 0.42 2.20 1.51
C VAL A 7 0.81 1.29 2.67
N LYS A 8 -0.07 1.18 3.63
CA LYS A 8 0.09 0.21 4.70
C LYS A 8 -1.29 -0.33 5.00
N ALA A 9 -1.38 -1.43 5.69
CA ALA A 9 -2.67 -1.99 6.04
C ALA A 9 -3.30 -1.16 7.14
N ALA A 10 -4.59 -1.10 7.16
CA ALA A 10 -5.30 -0.41 8.21
C ALA A 10 -5.03 -1.11 9.55
N PRO A 11 -5.16 -0.42 10.66
CA PRO A 11 -4.85 -1.01 11.95
C PRO A 11 -5.60 -2.32 12.18
N GLY A 12 -4.86 -3.32 12.60
CA GLY A 12 -5.47 -4.61 12.85
C GLY A 12 -5.74 -5.47 11.65
N LEU A 13 -5.38 -5.01 10.46
CA LEU A 13 -5.65 -5.76 9.26
C LEU A 13 -4.36 -6.16 8.56
N ARG A 14 -4.47 -7.16 7.72
CA ARG A 14 -3.37 -7.55 6.86
C ARG A 14 -3.97 -7.78 5.49
N VAL A 15 -3.34 -7.29 4.46
CA VAL A 15 -3.88 -7.38 3.11
C VAL A 15 -2.93 -8.20 2.26
N PRO A 16 -3.38 -9.28 1.65
CA PRO A 16 -2.48 -10.09 0.82
C PRO A 16 -2.06 -9.30 -0.40
N ARG A 17 -0.82 -9.46 -0.79
CA ARG A 17 -0.33 -8.76 -1.96
C ARG A 17 -0.83 -9.47 -3.21
N GLU A 18 -1.09 -8.70 -4.23
CA GLU A 18 -1.62 -9.26 -5.46
C GLU A 18 -0.58 -10.13 -6.14
N ASP A 19 0.68 -9.71 -6.13
CA ASP A 19 1.71 -10.42 -6.82
C ASP A 19 2.36 -11.51 -5.98
N ALA A 20 2.08 -11.57 -4.72
CA ALA A 20 2.65 -12.58 -3.84
C ALA A 20 1.66 -12.88 -2.74
N PRO A 21 0.69 -13.72 -3.01
CA PRO A 21 -0.39 -13.97 -2.05
C PRO A 21 0.04 -14.47 -0.67
N ARG A 22 1.23 -15.02 -0.57
CA ARG A 22 1.68 -15.46 0.74
C ARG A 22 2.28 -14.33 1.54
N ARG A 23 2.49 -13.18 0.93
CA ARG A 23 3.02 -12.05 1.64
C ARG A 23 1.90 -11.10 1.90
N TYR A 24 1.92 -10.49 3.06
CA TYR A 24 0.84 -9.58 3.43
C TYR A 24 1.40 -8.20 3.68
N ILE A 25 0.61 -7.20 3.36
CA ILE A 25 0.92 -5.83 3.72
C ILE A 25 0.43 -5.68 5.14
N THR A 26 1.31 -5.21 6.00
CA THR A 26 0.97 -5.05 7.42
C THR A 26 0.98 -3.57 7.75
N ASP A 27 1.24 -3.21 8.99
CA ASP A 27 1.26 -1.81 9.36
C ASP A 27 2.54 -1.13 8.94
N ARG A 28 3.43 -1.84 8.23
CA ARG A 28 4.63 -1.23 7.70
C ARG A 28 4.37 -0.73 6.31
N PRO A 29 4.69 0.52 6.00
CA PRO A 29 4.40 1.05 4.66
C PRO A 29 5.19 0.33 3.57
N GLU A 30 4.57 0.11 2.45
CA GLU A 30 5.19 -0.54 1.31
C GLU A 30 4.77 0.13 0.04
N SER A 31 5.57 0.01 -0.99
CA SER A 31 5.26 0.56 -2.29
C SER A 31 4.62 -0.53 -3.13
N VAL A 32 3.49 -0.26 -3.73
CA VAL A 32 2.79 -1.23 -4.57
C VAL A 32 2.35 -0.55 -5.85
N PRO A 33 2.15 -1.30 -6.94
CA PRO A 33 1.69 -0.69 -8.17
C PRO A 33 0.24 -0.24 -8.03
N ALA A 34 -0.14 0.78 -8.77
CA ALA A 34 -1.50 1.31 -8.69
C ALA A 34 -2.43 0.48 -9.56
N THR A 35 -2.63 -0.77 -9.21
CA THR A 35 -3.51 -1.64 -9.97
C THR A 35 -4.90 -1.58 -9.38
N ALA A 36 -5.86 -2.13 -10.11
CA ALA A 36 -7.24 -2.12 -9.65
C ALA A 36 -7.36 -2.82 -8.29
N TYR A 37 -6.58 -3.87 -8.07
CA TYR A 37 -6.63 -4.60 -6.81
C TYR A 37 -6.28 -3.67 -5.66
N TYR A 38 -5.16 -2.97 -5.74
CA TYR A 38 -4.74 -2.13 -4.63
C TYR A 38 -5.62 -0.88 -4.51
N LEU A 39 -6.07 -0.35 -5.64
CA LEU A 39 -6.94 0.81 -5.56
C LEU A 39 -8.25 0.47 -4.88
N ARG A 40 -8.76 -0.74 -5.14
CA ARG A 40 -9.97 -1.16 -4.49
C ARG A 40 -9.75 -1.34 -3.00
N ARG A 41 -8.60 -1.86 -2.58
CA ARG A 41 -8.34 -2.03 -1.16
C ARG A 41 -8.26 -0.67 -0.47
N LEU A 42 -7.69 0.31 -1.17
CA LEU A 42 -7.64 1.64 -0.60
C LEU A 42 -9.04 2.23 -0.48
N HIS A 43 -9.86 2.03 -1.50
CA HIS A 43 -11.21 2.56 -1.50
C HIS A 43 -12.02 1.94 -0.37
N ASN A 44 -11.82 0.68 -0.09
CA ASN A 44 -12.57 0.00 0.95
C ASN A 44 -12.01 0.25 2.36
N GLY A 45 -10.91 0.94 2.46
CA GLY A 45 -10.34 1.23 3.77
C GLY A 45 -9.47 0.13 4.33
N GLU A 46 -9.15 -0.88 3.54
CA GLU A 46 -8.28 -1.95 4.00
C GLU A 46 -6.83 -1.52 3.94
N LEU A 47 -6.50 -0.62 3.03
CA LEU A 47 -5.19 -0.04 2.95
C LEU A 47 -5.29 1.45 3.19
N VAL A 48 -4.24 2.04 3.70
CA VAL A 48 -4.21 3.46 3.97
C VAL A 48 -3.04 4.05 3.22
N SER A 49 -3.26 5.15 2.55
CA SER A 49 -2.21 5.83 1.81
C SER A 49 -1.28 6.52 2.79
N VAL A 50 0.02 6.37 2.59
CA VAL A 50 1.00 6.95 3.47
C VAL A 50 1.79 7.99 2.72
N PRO A 51 1.93 9.18 3.23
CA PRO A 51 2.68 10.20 2.54
C PRO A 51 4.15 9.84 2.58
N ARG A 52 4.71 9.60 1.41
CA ARG A 52 6.04 9.18 1.34
C ARG A 52 7.03 10.27 1.13
N GLY A 53 6.71 11.15 0.31
CA GLY A 53 7.61 12.16 -0.07
C GLY A 53 7.99 13.10 1.00
N GLN A 54 7.19 13.14 2.05
CA GLN A 54 7.47 14.06 2.98
C GLN A 54 8.77 13.91 3.56
N ASN A 55 9.18 12.81 3.90
CA ASN A 55 10.41 12.67 4.48
C ASN A 55 11.45 12.39 3.59
N GLU A 56 11.29 11.46 2.72
CA GLU A 56 12.35 11.13 1.94
C GLU A 56 12.57 12.06 0.94
N GLY A 57 11.69 12.75 0.58
CA GLY A 57 11.84 13.61 -0.50
C GLY A 57 12.84 14.62 -0.23
N GLU A 58 12.96 14.99 0.91
CA GLU A 58 13.83 15.93 1.11
C GLU A 58 15.06 15.48 1.33
N ALA A 59 15.18 14.42 1.52
CA ALA A 59 16.46 13.89 1.80
C ALA A 59 17.32 14.05 0.64
#